data_e925e42bf0250b21061a725acc15b87f
#
_entry.id   e925e42bf0250b21061a725acc15b87f
#
_cell.length_a   1.000
_cell.length_b   1.000
_cell.length_c   1.000
_cell.angle_alpha   90.00
_cell.angle_beta   90.00
_cell.angle_gamma   90.00
#
_symmetry.space_group_name_H-M   'P 1'
#
loop_
_entity.id
_entity.type
_entity.pdbx_description
1 polymer ?
#
loop_
_entity_poly.entity_id
_entity_poly.type
_entity_poly.pdbx_seq_one_letter_code
_entity_poly.pdbx_strand_id
1 'polypeptide(L)'
;MAESQILSVIRVWAAVAWADGVLAETEADGLRRLIRNADLTADERTAALRFLDDEIALPEAYLSSLTPEARRGIYRAACRMAVVDHVFTTTERAVLDRLRTFLAVPDDIAEEIESDVPGL
;
A
#
# COMPACT_ATOMS: atom_id res chain seq x y z
N MET A 1 12.57 15.12 -9.49
CA MET A 1 11.26 14.75 -10.05
C MET A 1 10.38 14.14 -8.97
N ALA A 2 9.09 14.39 -9.07
CA ALA A 2 8.15 13.82 -8.11
C ALA A 2 8.05 12.31 -8.29
N GLU A 3 7.90 11.60 -7.18
CA GLU A 3 7.64 10.17 -7.16
C GLU A 3 6.27 9.91 -7.80
N SER A 4 6.16 8.83 -8.59
CA SER A 4 4.88 8.47 -9.19
C SER A 4 3.87 8.10 -8.11
N GLN A 5 2.58 8.23 -8.42
CA GLN A 5 1.52 7.86 -7.49
C GLN A 5 1.61 6.38 -7.12
N ILE A 6 1.92 5.52 -8.09
CA ILE A 6 2.04 4.08 -7.86
C ILE A 6 3.16 3.79 -6.85
N LEU A 7 4.31 4.40 -7.04
CA LEU A 7 5.44 4.20 -6.12
C LEU A 7 5.12 4.73 -4.73
N SER A 8 4.42 5.86 -4.65
CA SER A 8 3.99 6.42 -3.36
C SER A 8 3.05 5.46 -2.62
N VAL A 9 2.12 4.83 -3.33
CA VAL A 9 1.20 3.84 -2.73
C VAL A 9 1.99 2.63 -2.21
N ILE A 10 2.96 2.14 -2.98
CA ILE A 10 3.81 1.03 -2.56
C ILE A 10 4.61 1.40 -1.32
N ARG A 11 5.13 2.63 -1.26
CA ARG A 11 5.86 3.12 -0.08
C ARG A 11 4.98 3.11 1.17
N VAL A 12 3.74 3.59 1.05
CA VAL A 12 2.80 3.59 2.19
C VAL A 12 2.47 2.16 2.62
N TRP A 13 2.24 1.28 1.66
CA TRP A 13 2.01 -0.15 1.94
C TRP A 13 3.20 -0.75 2.71
N ALA A 14 4.42 -0.49 2.23
CA ALA A 14 5.63 -0.99 2.87
C ALA A 14 5.78 -0.45 4.29
N ALA A 15 5.50 0.83 4.50
CA ALA A 15 5.58 1.44 5.83
C ALA A 15 4.61 0.78 6.81
N VAL A 16 3.41 0.46 6.35
CA VAL A 16 2.41 -0.24 7.18
C VAL A 16 2.88 -1.66 7.49
N ALA A 17 3.44 -2.35 6.51
CA ALA A 17 3.95 -3.71 6.71
C ALA A 17 5.14 -3.74 7.69
N TRP A 18 5.97 -2.69 7.70
CA TRP A 18 7.11 -2.57 8.61
C TRP A 18 6.76 -1.98 9.97
N ALA A 19 5.51 -1.66 10.25
CA ALA A 19 5.12 -0.82 11.39
C ALA A 19 5.58 -1.37 12.74
N ASP A 20 5.72 -2.69 12.89
CA ASP A 20 6.20 -3.31 14.11
C ASP A 20 7.72 -3.55 14.12
N GLY A 21 8.44 -3.03 13.13
CA GLY A 21 9.89 -3.18 13.01
C GLY A 21 10.35 -4.47 12.36
N VAL A 22 9.42 -5.33 11.97
CA VAL A 22 9.73 -6.62 11.34
C VAL A 22 8.82 -6.80 10.11
N LEU A 23 9.42 -7.15 8.98
CA LEU A 23 8.67 -7.52 7.79
C LEU A 23 8.56 -9.05 7.75
N ALA A 24 7.40 -9.58 8.09
CA ALA A 24 7.15 -11.02 8.05
C ALA A 24 7.29 -11.53 6.61
N GLU A 25 7.68 -12.80 6.45
CA GLU A 25 7.92 -13.37 5.12
C GLU A 25 6.66 -13.33 4.25
N THR A 26 5.49 -13.58 4.81
CA THR A 26 4.22 -13.49 4.07
C THR A 26 3.91 -12.07 3.63
N GLU A 27 4.27 -11.08 4.46
CA GLU A 27 4.13 -9.66 4.10
C GLU A 27 5.12 -9.27 3.01
N ALA A 28 6.35 -9.78 3.09
CA ALA A 28 7.36 -9.56 2.06
C ALA A 28 6.91 -10.14 0.71
N ASP A 29 6.32 -11.34 0.72
CA ASP A 29 5.81 -11.98 -0.49
C ASP A 29 4.69 -11.15 -1.11
N GLY A 30 3.78 -10.63 -0.30
CA GLY A 30 2.71 -9.75 -0.76
C GLY A 30 3.26 -8.48 -1.39
N LEU A 31 4.25 -7.88 -0.75
CA LEU A 31 4.90 -6.66 -1.26
C LEU A 31 5.65 -6.93 -2.57
N ARG A 32 6.36 -8.06 -2.68
CA ARG A 32 7.03 -8.43 -3.93
C ARG A 32 6.04 -8.58 -5.07
N ARG A 33 4.90 -9.19 -4.80
CA ARG A 33 3.84 -9.38 -5.80
C ARG A 33 3.25 -8.04 -6.24
N LEU A 34 3.02 -7.15 -5.28
CA LEU A 34 2.55 -5.81 -5.55
C LEU A 34 3.50 -5.07 -6.49
N ILE A 35 4.80 -5.12 -6.18
CA ILE A 35 5.84 -4.48 -6.99
C ILE A 35 5.93 -5.09 -8.38
N ARG A 36 5.87 -6.42 -8.46
CA ARG A 36 5.98 -7.14 -9.73
C ARG A 36 4.85 -6.77 -10.69
N ASN A 37 3.64 -6.60 -10.16
CA ASN A 37 2.46 -6.33 -10.96
C ASN A 37 2.19 -4.85 -11.20
N ALA A 38 2.98 -3.96 -10.58
CA ALA A 38 2.80 -2.53 -10.71
C ALA A 38 3.45 -2.01 -12.00
N ASP A 39 2.86 -0.96 -12.56
CA ASP A 39 3.39 -0.28 -13.74
C ASP A 39 4.45 0.73 -13.29
N LEU A 40 5.68 0.25 -13.12
CA LEU A 40 6.81 1.03 -12.65
C LEU A 40 7.90 1.10 -13.71
N THR A 41 8.62 2.21 -13.75
CA THR A 41 9.86 2.29 -14.52
C THR A 41 10.91 1.39 -13.89
N ALA A 42 12.01 1.11 -14.61
CA ALA A 42 13.10 0.29 -14.06
C ALA A 42 13.69 0.91 -12.79
N ASP A 43 13.87 2.23 -12.77
CA ASP A 43 14.40 2.93 -11.60
C ASP A 43 13.44 2.88 -10.41
N GLU A 44 12.16 3.06 -10.67
CA GLU A 44 11.12 2.97 -9.63
C GLU A 44 11.04 1.57 -9.06
N ARG A 45 11.15 0.55 -9.92
CA ARG A 45 11.12 -0.85 -9.48
C ARG A 45 12.31 -1.15 -8.58
N THR A 46 13.50 -0.66 -8.95
CA THR A 46 14.69 -0.81 -8.12
C THR A 46 14.51 -0.14 -6.76
N ALA A 47 13.94 1.06 -6.74
CA ALA A 47 13.67 1.76 -5.49
C ALA A 47 12.66 1.00 -4.64
N ALA A 48 11.60 0.47 -5.26
CA ALA A 48 10.55 -0.28 -4.55
C ALA A 48 11.10 -1.57 -3.93
N LEU A 49 11.99 -2.27 -4.63
CA LEU A 49 12.56 -3.51 -4.11
C LEU A 49 13.39 -3.30 -2.84
N ARG A 50 13.94 -2.11 -2.65
CA ARG A 50 14.66 -1.77 -1.42
C ARG A 50 13.74 -1.73 -0.20
N PHE A 51 12.45 -1.52 -0.40
CA PHE A 51 11.48 -1.53 0.71
C PHE A 51 11.38 -2.90 1.38
N LEU A 52 11.85 -3.96 0.72
CA LEU A 52 11.89 -5.30 1.28
C LEU A 52 13.05 -5.49 2.26
N ASP A 53 14.13 -4.74 2.07
CA ASP A 53 15.36 -4.90 2.84
C ASP A 53 15.52 -3.84 3.92
N ASP A 54 14.98 -2.65 3.69
CA ASP A 54 15.16 -1.50 4.57
C ASP A 54 13.82 -1.12 5.19
N GLU A 55 13.79 -1.01 6.51
CA GLU A 55 12.60 -0.57 7.21
C GLU A 55 12.18 0.82 6.72
N ILE A 56 10.90 0.94 6.37
CA ILE A 56 10.33 2.21 5.90
C ILE A 56 9.46 2.78 7.01
N ALA A 57 9.72 4.05 7.34
CA ALA A 57 8.87 4.81 8.23
C ALA A 57 8.47 6.10 7.53
N LEU A 58 7.19 6.45 7.60
CA LEU A 58 6.71 7.69 7.02
C LEU A 58 6.75 8.80 8.07
N PRO A 59 7.26 10.00 7.72
CA PRO A 59 7.20 11.12 8.64
C PRO A 59 5.76 11.44 9.03
N GLU A 60 5.54 11.85 10.28
CA GLU A 60 4.22 12.27 10.74
C GLU A 60 3.67 13.40 9.88
N ALA A 61 4.54 14.30 9.43
CA ALA A 61 4.16 15.41 8.57
C ALA A 61 3.57 14.95 7.24
N TYR A 62 3.98 13.77 6.75
CA TYR A 62 3.42 13.22 5.51
C TYR A 62 1.92 12.96 5.67
N LEU A 63 1.53 12.28 6.75
CA LEU A 63 0.12 11.97 7.00
C LEU A 63 -0.70 13.23 7.24
N SER A 64 -0.17 14.16 8.03
CA SER A 64 -0.91 15.40 8.34
C SER A 64 -1.07 16.31 7.12
N SER A 65 -0.23 16.15 6.11
CA SER A 65 -0.33 16.93 4.86
C SER A 65 -1.37 16.34 3.89
N LEU A 66 -1.83 15.11 4.10
CA LEU A 66 -2.77 14.47 3.19
C LEU A 66 -4.19 14.96 3.42
N THR A 67 -4.86 15.36 2.34
CA THR A 67 -6.29 15.67 2.39
C THR A 67 -7.08 14.38 2.56
N PRO A 68 -8.35 14.45 3.02
CA PRO A 68 -9.21 13.26 3.06
C PRO A 68 -9.33 12.57 1.70
N GLU A 69 -9.40 13.33 0.62
CA GLU A 69 -9.47 12.78 -0.73
C GLU A 69 -8.19 12.04 -1.12
N ALA A 70 -7.03 12.61 -0.78
CA ALA A 70 -5.75 11.95 -1.04
C ALA A 70 -5.64 10.64 -0.28
N ARG A 71 -6.08 10.60 0.97
CA ARG A 71 -6.08 9.38 1.79
C ARG A 71 -6.95 8.29 1.18
N ARG A 72 -8.15 8.67 0.72
CA ARG A 72 -9.07 7.75 0.05
C ARG A 72 -8.49 7.24 -1.27
N GLY A 73 -7.84 8.13 -2.03
CA GLY A 73 -7.19 7.76 -3.29
C GLY A 73 -6.07 6.76 -3.10
N ILE A 74 -5.26 6.92 -2.06
CA ILE A 74 -4.19 5.97 -1.73
C ILE A 74 -4.79 4.62 -1.36
N TYR A 75 -5.82 4.61 -0.53
CA TYR A 75 -6.47 3.37 -0.12
C TYR A 75 -7.09 2.64 -1.32
N ARG A 76 -7.80 3.37 -2.18
CA ARG A 76 -8.40 2.79 -3.40
C ARG A 76 -7.33 2.19 -4.31
N ALA A 77 -6.23 2.90 -4.51
CA ALA A 77 -5.14 2.40 -5.35
C ALA A 77 -4.51 1.14 -4.74
N ALA A 78 -4.32 1.11 -3.42
CA ALA A 78 -3.79 -0.06 -2.73
C ALA A 78 -4.71 -1.26 -2.88
N CYS A 79 -6.03 -1.06 -2.75
CA CYS A 79 -7.00 -2.13 -2.93
C CYS A 79 -6.93 -2.72 -4.35
N ARG A 80 -6.87 -1.85 -5.36
CA ARG A 80 -6.77 -2.29 -6.77
C ARG A 80 -5.49 -3.05 -7.03
N MET A 81 -4.38 -2.57 -6.48
CA MET A 81 -3.09 -3.22 -6.65
C MET A 81 -3.05 -4.59 -5.99
N ALA A 82 -3.73 -4.74 -4.86
CA ALA A 82 -3.75 -6.00 -4.11
C ALA A 82 -4.43 -7.13 -4.88
N VAL A 83 -5.37 -6.82 -5.78
CA VAL A 83 -6.16 -7.82 -6.50
C VAL A 83 -5.82 -7.91 -7.99
N VAL A 84 -4.81 -7.18 -8.45
CA VAL A 84 -4.53 -7.03 -9.89
C VAL A 84 -4.17 -8.36 -10.56
N ASP A 85 -3.56 -9.29 -9.83
CA ASP A 85 -3.20 -10.62 -10.35
C ASP A 85 -4.22 -11.69 -10.02
N HIS A 86 -5.40 -11.29 -9.53
CA HIS A 86 -6.49 -12.18 -9.13
C HIS A 86 -6.15 -13.11 -7.97
N VAL A 87 -5.07 -12.78 -7.23
CA VAL A 87 -4.70 -13.48 -6.00
C VAL A 87 -4.81 -12.48 -4.85
N PHE A 88 -5.63 -12.81 -3.86
CA PHE A 88 -5.80 -11.94 -2.70
C PHE A 88 -5.75 -12.81 -1.43
N THR A 89 -4.68 -12.64 -0.66
CA THR A 89 -4.41 -13.47 0.52
C THR A 89 -4.94 -12.82 1.79
N THR A 90 -5.07 -13.63 2.85
CA THR A 90 -5.43 -13.12 4.17
C THR A 90 -4.38 -12.14 4.70
N THR A 91 -3.11 -12.35 4.36
CA THR A 91 -2.03 -11.42 4.73
C THR A 91 -2.25 -10.05 4.09
N GLU A 92 -2.61 -10.02 2.81
CA GLU A 92 -2.90 -8.77 2.11
C GLU A 92 -4.14 -8.09 2.68
N ARG A 93 -5.17 -8.87 3.04
CA ARG A 93 -6.35 -8.33 3.71
C ARG A 93 -5.97 -7.66 5.03
N ALA A 94 -5.10 -8.29 5.81
CA ALA A 94 -4.65 -7.74 7.09
C ALA A 94 -3.87 -6.44 6.89
N VAL A 95 -3.02 -6.36 5.86
CA VAL A 95 -2.29 -5.14 5.56
C VAL A 95 -3.25 -4.02 5.13
N LEU A 96 -4.24 -4.32 4.30
CA LEU A 96 -5.24 -3.33 3.91
C LEU A 96 -6.02 -2.79 5.11
N ASP A 97 -6.37 -3.65 6.06
CA ASP A 97 -7.07 -3.23 7.27
C ASP A 97 -6.21 -2.27 8.11
N ARG A 98 -4.92 -2.55 8.23
CA ARG A 98 -3.98 -1.66 8.92
C ARG A 98 -3.78 -0.36 8.15
N LEU A 99 -3.72 -0.45 6.82
CA LEU A 99 -3.56 0.71 5.95
C LEU A 99 -4.77 1.66 6.09
N ARG A 100 -5.97 1.11 6.15
CA ARG A 100 -7.18 1.90 6.36
C ARG A 100 -7.10 2.71 7.65
N THR A 101 -6.68 2.06 8.74
CA THR A 101 -6.53 2.71 10.03
C THR A 101 -5.42 3.77 9.99
N PHE A 102 -4.30 3.44 9.37
CA PHE A 102 -3.16 4.33 9.23
C PHE A 102 -3.53 5.61 8.47
N LEU A 103 -4.31 5.47 7.40
CA LEU A 103 -4.78 6.60 6.58
C LEU A 103 -6.00 7.30 7.17
N ALA A 104 -6.54 6.79 8.28
CA ALA A 104 -7.74 7.34 8.92
C ALA A 104 -8.93 7.42 7.96
N VAL A 105 -9.11 6.39 7.12
CA VAL A 105 -10.27 6.30 6.24
C VAL A 105 -11.44 5.76 7.07
N PRO A 106 -12.59 6.47 7.13
CA PRO A 106 -13.75 5.98 7.89
C PRO A 106 -14.25 4.64 7.37
N ASP A 107 -14.82 3.82 8.26
CA ASP A 107 -15.25 2.47 7.92
C ASP A 107 -16.26 2.43 6.78
N ASP A 108 -17.24 3.33 6.78
CA ASP A 108 -18.26 3.40 5.74
C ASP A 108 -17.66 3.75 4.38
N ILE A 109 -16.67 4.66 4.37
CA ILE A 109 -15.98 5.05 3.15
C ILE A 109 -15.08 3.90 2.66
N ALA A 110 -14.42 3.20 3.57
CA ALA A 110 -13.58 2.05 3.21
C ALA A 110 -14.43 0.94 2.58
N GLU A 111 -15.60 0.66 3.14
CA GLU A 111 -16.52 -0.34 2.58
C GLU A 111 -16.98 0.05 1.18
N GLU A 112 -17.31 1.32 0.98
CA GLU A 112 -17.71 1.84 -0.33
C GLU A 112 -16.58 1.68 -1.35
N ILE A 113 -15.37 2.04 -0.98
CA ILE A 113 -14.19 1.89 -1.85
C ILE A 113 -13.98 0.43 -2.21
N GLU A 114 -14.05 -0.47 -1.22
CA GLU A 114 -13.81 -1.88 -1.43
C GLU A 114 -14.88 -2.52 -2.32
N SER A 115 -16.13 -2.07 -2.20
CA SER A 115 -17.22 -2.60 -3.03
C SER A 115 -17.05 -2.24 -4.51
N ASP A 116 -16.29 -1.18 -4.81
CA ASP A 116 -16.00 -0.77 -6.18
C ASP A 116 -14.79 -1.48 -6.78
N VAL A 117 -14.11 -2.34 -6.00
CA VAL A 117 -12.93 -3.07 -6.46
C VAL A 117 -13.27 -4.55 -6.59
N PRO A 118 -13.45 -5.05 -7.84
CA PRO A 118 -13.74 -6.47 -8.04
C PRO A 118 -12.63 -7.36 -7.51
N GLY A 119 -12.99 -8.42 -6.81
CA GLY A 119 -12.02 -9.37 -6.26
C GLY A 119 -11.69 -9.14 -4.80
N LEU A 120 -12.17 -8.06 -4.21
CA LEU A 120 -11.93 -7.77 -2.80
C LEU A 120 -13.00 -8.40 -1.91
#